data_33a4b56dac21f750e72555d7deeabc38
#
_entry.id   33a4b56dac21f750e72555d7deeabc38
#
_cell.length_a   1.000
_cell.length_b   1.000
_cell.length_c   1.000
_cell.angle_alpha   90.00
_cell.angle_beta   90.00
_cell.angle_gamma   90.00
#
_symmetry.space_group_name_H-M   'P 1'
#
loop_
_entity.id
_entity.type
_entity.pdbx_description
1 polymer ?
#
loop_
_entity_poly.entity_id
_entity_poly.type
_entity_poly.pdbx_seq_one_letter_code
_entity_poly.pdbx_strand_id
1 'polypeptide(L)'
;MADPSRLYGLNALVLNAAGGIGEAIARTLARHGADVVAVDTSNSGVEQHYSTVKGITGMTARLVDIDAVPEMIERATKLLGSLDIVVTDFPLQPDKPAQQIDAQLESLLHARAMLITAVSHAVLPQLQNSPQGRIINLGLLRSCFDIKAEAAFDHAERDLATLTRELAAESGELGVSVNYIQPGAIMTPASREVFRKNQALRDYCINSSAARRLGEPLDVAKVALFLASADAVFVSGAGVSVDGGRAAAT
;
A
#
# COMPACT_ATOMS: atom_id res chain seq x y z
N MET A 1 -4.67 23.38 11.95
CA MET A 1 -3.40 22.62 11.77
C MET A 1 -3.70 21.18 12.08
N ALA A 2 -3.21 20.21 11.30
CA ALA A 2 -3.40 18.79 11.63
C ALA A 2 -2.68 18.49 12.95
N ASP A 3 -3.32 17.71 13.82
CA ASP A 3 -2.72 17.27 15.08
C ASP A 3 -1.54 16.33 14.79
N PRO A 4 -0.32 16.68 15.17
CA PRO A 4 0.86 15.85 14.92
C PRO A 4 0.91 14.59 15.81
N SER A 5 -0.01 14.42 16.76
CA SER A 5 -0.05 13.30 17.70
C SER A 5 -1.13 12.26 17.39
N ARG A 6 -1.72 12.28 16.19
CA ARG A 6 -2.85 11.40 15.81
C ARG A 6 -2.58 9.90 15.96
N LEU A 7 -1.32 9.48 15.85
CA LEU A 7 -0.89 8.08 15.95
C LEU A 7 0.10 7.85 17.10
N TYR A 8 0.14 8.76 18.07
CA TYR A 8 1.07 8.66 19.19
C TYR A 8 0.87 7.35 19.97
N GLY A 9 1.97 6.62 20.14
CA GLY A 9 1.99 5.34 20.83
C GLY A 9 1.48 4.16 20.00
N LEU A 10 1.23 4.34 18.70
CA LEU A 10 0.89 3.26 17.76
C LEU A 10 2.12 2.82 16.98
N ASN A 11 2.15 1.54 16.64
CA ASN A 11 3.21 0.86 15.92
C ASN A 11 2.73 0.44 14.53
N ALA A 12 3.47 0.82 13.48
CA ALA A 12 3.10 0.58 12.11
C ALA A 12 4.14 -0.27 11.34
N LEU A 13 3.66 -1.22 10.57
CA LEU A 13 4.42 -1.96 9.57
C LEU A 13 4.03 -1.47 8.18
N VAL A 14 5.01 -1.02 7.39
CA VAL A 14 4.77 -0.56 6.01
C VAL A 14 5.65 -1.37 5.06
N LEU A 15 5.04 -2.09 4.14
CA LEU A 15 5.73 -2.91 3.14
C LEU A 15 6.04 -2.10 1.87
N ASN A 16 7.09 -2.48 1.14
CA ASN A 16 7.60 -1.80 -0.07
C ASN A 16 7.90 -0.32 0.18
N ALA A 17 8.64 -0.04 1.26
CA ALA A 17 8.74 1.29 1.82
C ALA A 17 10.09 1.99 1.59
N ALA A 18 10.99 1.46 0.74
CA ALA A 18 12.25 2.14 0.42
C ALA A 18 12.08 3.33 -0.54
N GLY A 19 10.88 3.51 -1.11
CA GLY A 19 10.60 4.63 -2.01
C GLY A 19 9.11 4.76 -2.36
N GLY A 20 8.79 5.77 -3.17
CA GLY A 20 7.45 5.96 -3.73
C GLY A 20 6.36 6.16 -2.69
N ILE A 21 5.25 5.41 -2.85
CA ILE A 21 4.08 5.53 -1.97
C ILE A 21 4.39 4.98 -0.58
N GLY A 22 5.04 3.82 -0.48
CA GLY A 22 5.37 3.21 0.80
C GLY A 22 6.26 4.12 1.66
N GLU A 23 7.30 4.74 1.08
CA GLU A 23 8.12 5.73 1.78
C GLU A 23 7.29 6.93 2.26
N ALA A 24 6.44 7.48 1.40
CA ALA A 24 5.59 8.62 1.76
C ALA A 24 4.64 8.27 2.91
N ILE A 25 4.09 7.05 2.94
CA ILE A 25 3.25 6.55 4.02
C ILE A 25 4.08 6.40 5.30
N ALA A 26 5.21 5.69 5.27
CA ALA A 26 6.06 5.48 6.43
C ALA A 26 6.46 6.81 7.09
N ARG A 27 6.92 7.77 6.29
CA ARG A 27 7.27 9.12 6.77
C ARG A 27 6.06 9.90 7.31
N THR A 28 4.88 9.71 6.71
CA THR A 28 3.67 10.42 7.16
C THR A 28 3.19 9.85 8.48
N LEU A 29 3.13 8.53 8.65
CA LEU A 29 2.73 7.89 9.91
C LEU A 29 3.70 8.29 11.04
N ALA A 30 5.02 8.23 10.80
CA ALA A 30 6.03 8.62 11.78
C ALA A 30 5.93 10.10 12.19
N ARG A 31 5.69 11.01 11.23
CA ARG A 31 5.47 12.45 11.53
C ARG A 31 4.23 12.70 12.39
N HIS A 32 3.29 11.76 12.41
CA HIS A 32 2.07 11.84 13.22
C HIS A 32 2.15 10.97 14.48
N GLY A 33 3.36 10.54 14.87
CA GLY A 33 3.64 9.97 16.18
C GLY A 33 3.71 8.45 16.23
N ALA A 34 3.55 7.73 15.12
CA ALA A 34 3.74 6.29 15.09
C ALA A 34 5.24 5.92 15.08
N ASP A 35 5.59 4.81 15.73
CA ASP A 35 6.83 4.12 15.46
C ASP A 35 6.64 3.17 14.29
N VAL A 36 7.54 3.23 13.29
CA VAL A 36 7.34 2.55 12.00
C VAL A 36 8.49 1.59 11.72
N VAL A 37 8.15 0.36 11.34
CA VAL A 37 9.07 -0.54 10.62
C VAL A 37 8.74 -0.45 9.14
N ALA A 38 9.70 0.05 8.37
CA ALA A 38 9.63 0.17 6.92
C ALA A 38 10.35 -1.03 6.29
N VAL A 39 9.60 -1.90 5.60
CA VAL A 39 10.13 -3.14 5.03
C VAL A 39 10.27 -3.03 3.52
N ASP A 40 11.40 -3.51 3.01
CA ASP A 40 11.62 -3.63 1.58
C ASP A 40 12.59 -4.79 1.27
N THR A 41 12.85 -5.03 -0.01
CA THR A 41 13.77 -6.09 -0.44
C THR A 41 15.23 -5.78 -0.11
N SER A 42 16.07 -6.80 -0.11
CA SER A 42 17.51 -6.65 0.23
C SER A 42 18.27 -5.68 -0.69
N ASN A 43 17.81 -5.50 -1.92
CA ASN A 43 18.46 -4.62 -2.89
C ASN A 43 18.01 -3.16 -2.80
N SER A 44 17.02 -2.85 -1.96
CA SER A 44 16.44 -1.50 -1.85
C SER A 44 17.29 -0.53 -1.02
N GLY A 45 18.18 -1.04 -0.16
CA GLY A 45 18.93 -0.23 0.79
C GLY A 45 18.07 0.40 1.90
N VAL A 46 16.90 -0.17 2.20
CA VAL A 46 15.91 0.37 3.15
C VAL A 46 16.50 0.66 4.53
N GLU A 47 17.38 -0.17 5.05
CA GLU A 47 18.01 0.02 6.35
C GLU A 47 18.90 1.29 6.35
N GLN A 48 19.71 1.47 5.31
CA GLN A 48 20.54 2.67 5.17
C GLN A 48 19.69 3.91 4.91
N HIS A 49 18.60 3.79 4.13
CA HIS A 49 17.68 4.87 3.78
C HIS A 49 17.05 5.51 5.02
N TYR A 50 16.73 4.69 6.03
CA TYR A 50 16.10 5.15 7.27
C TYR A 50 17.06 5.29 8.46
N SER A 51 18.33 5.01 8.31
CA SER A 51 19.33 4.99 9.42
C SER A 51 19.40 6.27 10.25
N THR A 52 19.02 7.41 9.69
CA THR A 52 19.01 8.73 10.36
C THR A 52 17.62 9.31 10.54
N VAL A 53 16.56 8.55 10.20
CA VAL A 53 15.18 9.03 10.25
C VAL A 53 14.54 8.63 11.58
N LYS A 54 14.25 9.61 12.43
CA LYS A 54 13.61 9.37 13.72
C LYS A 54 12.21 8.75 13.55
N GLY A 55 11.91 7.72 14.34
CA GLY A 55 10.61 7.04 14.36
C GLY A 55 10.42 6.06 13.21
N ILE A 56 11.46 5.78 12.40
CA ILE A 56 11.38 4.76 11.34
C ILE A 56 12.62 3.86 11.43
N THR A 57 12.37 2.56 11.47
CA THR A 57 13.41 1.53 11.37
C THR A 57 13.27 0.79 10.04
N GLY A 58 14.31 0.82 9.22
CA GLY A 58 14.36 0.03 7.99
C GLY A 58 14.61 -1.44 8.28
N MET A 59 13.92 -2.34 7.58
CA MET A 59 14.10 -3.78 7.69
C MET A 59 14.02 -4.45 6.32
N THR A 60 14.99 -5.29 5.99
CA THR A 60 14.94 -6.09 4.76
C THR A 60 14.15 -7.38 4.93
N ALA A 61 13.32 -7.75 3.94
CA ALA A 61 12.62 -9.01 3.88
C ALA A 61 12.37 -9.48 2.44
N ARG A 62 11.97 -10.75 2.29
CA ARG A 62 11.55 -11.33 1.00
C ARG A 62 10.04 -11.07 0.81
N LEU A 63 9.69 -9.90 0.27
CA LEU A 63 8.29 -9.43 0.19
C LEU A 63 7.37 -10.30 -0.68
N VAL A 64 7.91 -11.03 -1.65
CA VAL A 64 7.12 -11.84 -2.60
C VAL A 64 7.16 -13.34 -2.29
N ASP A 65 7.72 -13.70 -1.15
CA ASP A 65 7.84 -15.08 -0.67
C ASP A 65 6.83 -15.30 0.47
N ILE A 66 5.77 -16.04 0.19
CA ILE A 66 4.71 -16.28 1.16
C ILE A 66 5.21 -17.05 2.41
N ASP A 67 6.20 -17.92 2.23
CA ASP A 67 6.79 -18.68 3.33
C ASP A 67 7.64 -17.80 4.25
N ALA A 68 8.08 -16.64 3.78
CA ALA A 68 8.83 -15.67 4.58
C ALA A 68 7.93 -14.72 5.41
N VAL A 69 6.62 -14.73 5.19
CA VAL A 69 5.68 -13.81 5.88
C VAL A 69 5.72 -13.99 7.40
N PRO A 70 5.64 -15.19 7.99
CA PRO A 70 5.66 -15.35 9.45
C PRO A 70 6.94 -14.77 10.08
N GLU A 71 8.12 -15.06 9.52
CA GLU A 71 9.41 -14.52 9.99
C GLU A 71 9.46 -13.00 9.89
N MET A 72 8.98 -12.45 8.79
CA MET A 72 8.93 -10.99 8.58
C MET A 72 8.07 -10.31 9.66
N ILE A 73 6.88 -10.84 9.93
CA ILE A 73 5.98 -10.28 10.95
C ILE A 73 6.57 -10.41 12.36
N GLU A 74 7.14 -11.56 12.69
CA GLU A 74 7.81 -11.76 13.99
C GLU A 74 8.95 -10.75 14.20
N ARG A 75 9.81 -10.56 13.21
CA ARG A 75 10.92 -9.60 13.26
C ARG A 75 10.42 -8.17 13.41
N ALA A 76 9.40 -7.78 12.65
CA ALA A 76 8.80 -6.45 12.74
C ALA A 76 8.18 -6.21 14.11
N THR A 77 7.41 -7.17 14.62
CA THR A 77 6.79 -7.09 15.95
C THR A 77 7.85 -7.01 17.06
N LYS A 78 8.95 -7.74 16.92
CA LYS A 78 10.06 -7.68 17.89
C LYS A 78 10.74 -6.31 17.93
N LEU A 79 10.85 -5.64 16.78
CA LEU A 79 11.44 -4.29 16.70
C LEU A 79 10.51 -3.22 17.28
N LEU A 80 9.19 -3.38 17.14
CA LEU A 80 8.19 -2.41 17.58
C LEU A 80 7.65 -2.70 19.01
N GLY A 81 7.73 -3.94 19.49
CA GLY A 81 7.12 -4.39 20.73
C GLY A 81 5.65 -4.81 20.59
N SER A 82 4.87 -4.16 19.73
CA SER A 82 3.49 -4.50 19.34
C SER A 82 3.23 -4.08 17.90
N LEU A 83 2.03 -4.37 17.40
CA LEU A 83 1.63 -3.98 16.05
C LEU A 83 0.18 -3.49 16.06
N ASP A 84 -0.05 -2.29 15.50
CA ASP A 84 -1.36 -1.63 15.46
C ASP A 84 -1.81 -1.39 14.01
N ILE A 85 -0.89 -1.04 13.12
CA ILE A 85 -1.19 -0.65 11.74
C ILE A 85 -0.32 -1.46 10.79
N VAL A 86 -0.93 -2.03 9.77
CA VAL A 86 -0.22 -2.72 8.68
C VAL A 86 -0.64 -2.13 7.35
N VAL A 87 0.35 -1.69 6.56
CA VAL A 87 0.14 -1.23 5.19
C VAL A 87 0.82 -2.21 4.25
N THR A 88 0.02 -2.87 3.41
CA THR A 88 0.53 -3.82 2.41
C THR A 88 0.65 -3.15 1.05
N ASP A 89 1.83 -3.22 0.48
CA ASP A 89 2.08 -2.87 -0.92
C ASP A 89 2.89 -4.01 -1.56
N PHE A 90 2.27 -4.70 -2.50
CA PHE A 90 2.92 -5.75 -3.28
C PHE A 90 2.90 -5.35 -4.75
N PRO A 91 3.98 -4.78 -5.27
CA PRO A 91 4.07 -4.42 -6.68
C PRO A 91 4.00 -5.67 -7.57
N LEU A 92 3.43 -5.52 -8.76
CA LEU A 92 3.61 -6.53 -9.79
C LEU A 92 5.10 -6.63 -10.12
N GLN A 93 5.62 -7.84 -10.20
CA GLN A 93 7.05 -8.08 -10.46
C GLN A 93 7.46 -7.45 -11.80
N PRO A 94 8.43 -6.53 -11.84
CA PRO A 94 8.79 -5.78 -13.04
C PRO A 94 9.64 -6.54 -14.06
N ASP A 95 9.95 -7.82 -13.84
CA ASP A 95 10.88 -8.58 -14.68
C ASP A 95 10.36 -8.89 -16.09
N LYS A 96 9.15 -8.44 -16.45
CA LYS A 96 8.57 -8.64 -17.77
C LYS A 96 8.08 -7.34 -18.38
N PRO A 97 8.30 -7.13 -19.69
CA PRO A 97 7.76 -5.96 -20.40
C PRO A 97 6.24 -5.84 -20.21
N ALA A 98 5.72 -4.61 -20.11
CA ALA A 98 4.29 -4.32 -19.91
C ALA A 98 3.35 -5.07 -20.87
N GLN A 99 3.82 -5.40 -22.08
CA GLN A 99 3.10 -6.19 -23.09
C GLN A 99 2.82 -7.66 -22.70
N GLN A 100 3.50 -8.18 -21.67
CA GLN A 100 3.29 -9.54 -21.16
C GLN A 100 2.41 -9.58 -19.89
N ILE A 101 2.07 -8.43 -19.32
CA ILE A 101 1.23 -8.34 -18.12
C ILE A 101 -0.18 -8.86 -18.43
N ASP A 102 -0.76 -8.50 -19.57
CA ASP A 102 -2.12 -8.92 -19.94
C ASP A 102 -2.29 -10.44 -20.01
N ALA A 103 -1.29 -11.16 -20.56
CA ALA A 103 -1.31 -12.62 -20.64
C ALA A 103 -1.10 -13.34 -19.30
N GLN A 104 -0.61 -12.63 -18.27
CA GLN A 104 -0.28 -13.18 -16.95
C GLN A 104 -1.01 -12.47 -15.82
N LEU A 105 -1.89 -11.52 -16.14
CA LEU A 105 -2.55 -10.66 -15.16
C LEU A 105 -3.24 -11.49 -14.07
N GLU A 106 -4.03 -12.49 -14.44
CA GLU A 106 -4.74 -13.36 -13.51
C GLU A 106 -3.80 -14.04 -12.51
N SER A 107 -2.70 -14.62 -13.01
CA SER A 107 -1.74 -15.31 -12.13
C SER A 107 -1.00 -14.34 -11.22
N LEU A 108 -0.71 -13.12 -11.69
CA LEU A 108 -0.07 -12.07 -10.90
C LEU A 108 -1.00 -11.51 -9.83
N LEU A 109 -2.28 -11.30 -10.17
CA LEU A 109 -3.30 -10.85 -9.22
C LEU A 109 -3.56 -11.92 -8.16
N HIS A 110 -3.66 -13.19 -8.57
CA HIS A 110 -3.82 -14.30 -7.64
C HIS A 110 -2.65 -14.40 -6.66
N ALA A 111 -1.39 -14.36 -7.14
CA ALA A 111 -0.21 -14.40 -6.28
C ALA A 111 -0.19 -13.22 -5.31
N ARG A 112 -0.58 -12.02 -5.78
CA ARG A 112 -0.69 -10.82 -4.95
C ARG A 112 -1.78 -10.95 -3.88
N ALA A 113 -2.94 -11.48 -4.23
CA ALA A 113 -4.03 -11.75 -3.28
C ALA A 113 -3.60 -12.74 -2.20
N MET A 114 -2.88 -13.81 -2.57
CA MET A 114 -2.31 -14.78 -1.62
C MET A 114 -1.35 -14.11 -0.62
N LEU A 115 -0.49 -13.19 -1.07
CA LEU A 115 0.43 -12.45 -0.19
C LEU A 115 -0.33 -11.51 0.76
N ILE A 116 -1.32 -10.77 0.26
CA ILE A 116 -2.17 -9.89 1.08
C ILE A 116 -2.89 -10.70 2.15
N THR A 117 -3.49 -11.84 1.78
CA THR A 117 -4.19 -12.74 2.70
C THR A 117 -3.23 -13.31 3.75
N ALA A 118 -2.05 -13.80 3.34
CA ALA A 118 -1.06 -14.37 4.24
C ALA A 118 -0.57 -13.34 5.27
N VAL A 119 -0.26 -12.11 4.83
CA VAL A 119 0.12 -11.02 5.75
C VAL A 119 -1.04 -10.67 6.68
N SER A 120 -2.27 -10.52 6.14
CA SER A 120 -3.44 -10.18 6.94
C SER A 120 -3.67 -11.20 8.05
N HIS A 121 -3.66 -12.49 7.74
CA HIS A 121 -3.83 -13.54 8.74
C HIS A 121 -2.67 -13.60 9.74
N ALA A 122 -1.42 -13.41 9.29
CA ALA A 122 -0.25 -13.45 10.17
C ALA A 122 -0.24 -12.31 11.20
N VAL A 123 -0.84 -11.15 10.88
CA VAL A 123 -0.86 -9.98 11.78
C VAL A 123 -2.07 -9.93 12.71
N LEU A 124 -3.15 -10.67 12.43
CA LEU A 124 -4.37 -10.66 13.25
C LEU A 124 -4.12 -10.95 14.74
N PRO A 125 -3.27 -11.93 15.14
CA PRO A 125 -3.00 -12.19 16.56
C PRO A 125 -2.40 -11.00 17.31
N GLN A 126 -1.70 -10.11 16.62
CA GLN A 126 -1.16 -8.88 17.18
C GLN A 126 -2.21 -7.75 17.16
N LEU A 127 -2.87 -7.56 16.02
CA LEU A 127 -3.81 -6.47 15.81
C LEU A 127 -5.06 -6.57 16.68
N GLN A 128 -5.54 -7.77 17.02
CA GLN A 128 -6.68 -7.96 17.91
C GLN A 128 -6.43 -7.43 19.34
N ASN A 129 -5.17 -7.29 19.75
CA ASN A 129 -4.79 -6.73 21.04
C ASN A 129 -4.55 -5.20 20.98
N SER A 130 -4.61 -4.63 19.78
CA SER A 130 -4.44 -3.20 19.55
C SER A 130 -5.71 -2.42 19.88
N PRO A 131 -5.62 -1.23 20.47
CA PRO A 131 -6.76 -0.32 20.60
C PRO A 131 -7.26 0.19 19.22
N GLN A 132 -6.46 0.03 18.18
CA GLN A 132 -6.75 0.49 16.83
C GLN A 132 -6.15 -0.43 15.77
N GLY A 133 -6.54 -1.72 15.73
CA GLY A 133 -6.06 -2.66 14.70
C GLY A 133 -6.47 -2.21 13.28
N ARG A 134 -5.50 -1.98 12.39
CA ARG A 134 -5.72 -1.49 11.01
C ARG A 134 -4.91 -2.27 9.99
N ILE A 135 -5.58 -2.72 8.92
CA ILE A 135 -4.93 -3.23 7.71
C ILE A 135 -5.33 -2.32 6.55
N ILE A 136 -4.36 -1.80 5.83
CA ILE A 136 -4.55 -0.91 4.68
C ILE A 136 -3.84 -1.52 3.48
N ASN A 137 -4.59 -1.98 2.50
CA ASN A 137 -4.06 -2.57 1.28
C ASN A 137 -3.90 -1.51 0.20
N LEU A 138 -2.77 -1.44 -0.50
CA LEU A 138 -2.60 -0.55 -1.64
C LEU A 138 -2.97 -1.26 -2.94
N GLY A 139 -3.73 -0.60 -3.80
CA GLY A 139 -4.01 -1.01 -5.16
C GLY A 139 -2.82 -0.79 -6.09
N LEU A 140 -2.91 -1.31 -7.31
CA LEU A 140 -1.88 -1.14 -8.34
C LEU A 140 -1.95 0.27 -8.95
N LEU A 141 -0.79 0.80 -9.33
CA LEU A 141 -0.71 2.10 -10.02
C LEU A 141 -1.21 1.99 -11.46
N ARG A 142 -1.90 3.02 -11.96
CA ARG A 142 -2.32 3.10 -13.37
C ARG A 142 -1.12 3.00 -14.34
N SER A 143 0.05 3.46 -13.92
CA SER A 143 1.29 3.39 -14.69
C SER A 143 1.84 1.97 -14.90
N CYS A 144 1.31 0.98 -14.20
CA CYS A 144 1.65 -0.43 -14.41
C CYS A 144 0.94 -1.04 -15.64
N PHE A 145 -0.03 -0.32 -16.23
CA PHE A 145 -0.88 -0.81 -17.31
C PHE A 145 -0.71 0.03 -18.58
N ASP A 146 -0.85 -0.59 -19.75
CA ASP A 146 -0.91 0.13 -21.02
C ASP A 146 -2.17 1.03 -21.11
N ILE A 147 -2.18 1.98 -22.03
CA ILE A 147 -3.33 2.87 -22.28
C ILE A 147 -4.59 2.05 -22.58
N LYS A 148 -4.45 0.98 -23.37
CA LYS A 148 -5.54 0.10 -23.78
C LYS A 148 -5.97 -0.92 -22.73
N ALA A 149 -5.22 -1.05 -21.64
CA ALA A 149 -5.45 -2.02 -20.57
C ALA A 149 -6.28 -1.42 -19.40
N GLU A 150 -7.23 -0.55 -19.69
CA GLU A 150 -8.09 0.06 -18.68
C GLU A 150 -8.96 -0.97 -17.97
N ALA A 151 -9.55 -1.91 -18.74
CA ALA A 151 -10.33 -3.00 -18.18
C ALA A 151 -9.51 -3.90 -17.25
N ALA A 152 -8.23 -4.10 -17.53
CA ALA A 152 -7.31 -4.85 -16.67
C ALA A 152 -7.01 -4.10 -15.35
N PHE A 153 -6.84 -2.79 -15.42
CA PHE A 153 -6.68 -1.95 -14.23
C PHE A 153 -7.93 -1.98 -13.34
N ASP A 154 -9.12 -1.84 -13.93
CA ASP A 154 -10.40 -1.92 -13.23
C ASP A 154 -10.67 -3.32 -12.66
N HIS A 155 -10.20 -4.37 -13.36
CA HIS A 155 -10.28 -5.74 -12.86
C HIS A 155 -9.42 -5.91 -11.60
N ALA A 156 -8.18 -5.44 -11.62
CA ALA A 156 -7.29 -5.49 -10.46
C ALA A 156 -7.85 -4.74 -9.23
N GLU A 157 -8.55 -3.62 -9.46
CA GLU A 157 -9.25 -2.89 -8.39
C GLU A 157 -10.41 -3.70 -7.82
N ARG A 158 -11.24 -4.31 -8.68
CA ARG A 158 -12.38 -5.14 -8.23
C ARG A 158 -11.94 -6.34 -7.42
N ASP A 159 -10.86 -7.01 -7.81
CA ASP A 159 -10.29 -8.13 -7.07
C ASP A 159 -9.84 -7.70 -5.68
N LEU A 160 -9.11 -6.59 -5.59
CA LEU A 160 -8.68 -6.04 -4.31
C LEU A 160 -9.86 -5.62 -3.44
N ALA A 161 -10.91 -5.03 -4.03
CA ALA A 161 -12.12 -4.65 -3.33
C ALA A 161 -12.85 -5.86 -2.75
N THR A 162 -12.93 -6.96 -3.50
CA THR A 162 -13.55 -8.21 -3.05
C THR A 162 -12.76 -8.82 -1.90
N LEU A 163 -11.46 -9.01 -2.08
CA LEU A 163 -10.57 -9.53 -1.04
C LEU A 163 -10.62 -8.67 0.25
N THR A 164 -10.64 -7.35 0.10
CA THR A 164 -10.68 -6.44 1.26
C THR A 164 -11.99 -6.60 2.05
N ARG A 165 -13.13 -6.80 1.38
CA ARG A 165 -14.41 -7.04 2.06
C ARG A 165 -14.44 -8.39 2.79
N GLU A 166 -13.88 -9.43 2.19
CA GLU A 166 -13.75 -10.76 2.82
C GLU A 166 -12.89 -10.65 4.09
N LEU A 167 -11.71 -10.07 4.00
CA LEU A 167 -10.83 -9.87 5.15
C LEU A 167 -11.45 -8.97 6.22
N ALA A 168 -12.21 -7.94 5.83
CA ALA A 168 -12.91 -7.07 6.76
C ALA A 168 -14.03 -7.81 7.53
N ALA A 169 -14.75 -8.72 6.86
CA ALA A 169 -15.76 -9.55 7.49
C ALA A 169 -15.14 -10.53 8.49
N GLU A 170 -14.02 -11.16 8.13
CA GLU A 170 -13.29 -12.09 9.01
C GLU A 170 -12.70 -11.39 10.24
N SER A 171 -12.19 -10.16 10.07
CA SER A 171 -11.44 -9.44 11.11
C SER A 171 -12.31 -8.57 12.01
N GLY A 172 -13.57 -8.32 11.63
CA GLY A 172 -14.45 -7.36 12.29
C GLY A 172 -14.75 -7.70 13.76
N GLU A 173 -14.97 -8.97 14.07
CA GLU A 173 -15.21 -9.44 15.46
C GLU A 173 -13.96 -9.28 16.35
N LEU A 174 -12.78 -9.20 15.74
CA LEU A 174 -11.50 -8.96 16.42
C LEU A 174 -11.22 -7.47 16.64
N GLY A 175 -12.13 -6.56 16.22
CA GLY A 175 -11.94 -5.11 16.31
C GLY A 175 -10.91 -4.56 15.30
N VAL A 176 -10.54 -5.33 14.28
CA VAL A 176 -9.58 -4.94 13.24
C VAL A 176 -10.32 -4.47 12.00
N SER A 177 -10.04 -3.24 11.53
CA SER A 177 -10.57 -2.77 10.26
C SER A 177 -9.62 -3.06 9.10
N VAL A 178 -10.19 -3.44 7.96
CA VAL A 178 -9.44 -3.71 6.72
C VAL A 178 -10.01 -2.86 5.60
N ASN A 179 -9.15 -2.02 5.01
CA ASN A 179 -9.52 -1.12 3.92
C ASN A 179 -8.49 -1.16 2.79
N TYR A 180 -8.82 -0.59 1.63
CA TYR A 180 -7.82 -0.40 0.59
C TYR A 180 -7.81 1.04 0.07
N ILE A 181 -6.66 1.42 -0.49
CA ILE A 181 -6.51 2.67 -1.25
C ILE A 181 -6.21 2.28 -2.69
N GLN A 182 -6.99 2.81 -3.63
CA GLN A 182 -6.73 2.65 -5.06
C GLN A 182 -6.05 3.91 -5.58
N PRO A 183 -4.72 3.89 -5.77
CA PRO A 183 -4.03 5.01 -6.39
C PRO A 183 -4.30 5.02 -7.90
N GLY A 184 -4.45 6.20 -8.46
CA GLY A 184 -4.46 6.40 -9.90
C GLY A 184 -3.04 6.45 -10.48
N ALA A 185 -2.77 7.45 -11.30
CA ALA A 185 -1.44 7.71 -11.84
C ALA A 185 -0.63 8.60 -10.89
N ILE A 186 0.21 8.00 -10.06
CA ILE A 186 1.03 8.67 -9.05
C ILE A 186 2.48 8.78 -9.55
N MET A 187 3.11 9.94 -9.35
CA MET A 187 4.50 10.21 -9.71
C MET A 187 5.47 9.61 -8.68
N THR A 188 5.76 8.33 -8.80
CA THR A 188 6.80 7.63 -8.03
C THR A 188 8.13 7.57 -8.80
N PRO A 189 9.25 7.19 -8.19
CA PRO A 189 10.49 6.93 -8.93
C PRO A 189 10.29 5.92 -10.08
N ALA A 190 9.55 4.82 -9.84
CA ALA A 190 9.26 3.80 -10.84
C ALA A 190 8.36 4.33 -11.96
N SER A 191 7.24 5.01 -11.64
CA SER A 191 6.33 5.55 -12.66
C SER A 191 6.97 6.67 -13.48
N ARG A 192 7.90 7.44 -12.90
CA ARG A 192 8.67 8.47 -13.62
C ARG A 192 9.45 7.85 -14.78
N GLU A 193 10.06 6.71 -14.55
CA GLU A 193 10.80 6.00 -15.62
C GLU A 193 9.85 5.47 -16.70
N VAL A 194 8.68 4.96 -16.33
CA VAL A 194 7.63 4.55 -17.25
C VAL A 194 7.16 5.73 -18.10
N PHE A 195 6.81 6.85 -17.47
CA PHE A 195 6.31 8.05 -18.16
C PHE A 195 7.38 8.74 -19.02
N ARG A 196 8.66 8.63 -18.63
CA ARG A 196 9.77 9.12 -19.46
C ARG A 196 9.88 8.34 -20.77
N LYS A 197 9.63 7.03 -20.73
CA LYS A 197 9.68 6.15 -21.91
C LYS A 197 8.38 6.18 -22.73
N ASN A 198 7.24 6.47 -22.08
CA ASN A 198 5.91 6.45 -22.71
C ASN A 198 5.16 7.75 -22.37
N GLN A 199 5.44 8.81 -23.14
CA GLN A 199 4.79 10.11 -22.96
C GLN A 199 3.28 10.04 -23.27
N ALA A 200 2.87 9.21 -24.23
CA ALA A 200 1.46 9.02 -24.57
C ALA A 200 0.66 8.48 -23.37
N LEU A 201 1.23 7.52 -22.62
CA LEU A 201 0.62 7.02 -21.39
C LEU A 201 0.55 8.11 -20.31
N ARG A 202 1.62 8.90 -20.17
CA ARG A 202 1.64 10.03 -19.23
C ARG A 202 0.53 11.04 -19.53
N ASP A 203 0.42 11.45 -20.79
CA ASP A 203 -0.57 12.45 -21.22
C ASP A 203 -2.00 11.89 -21.12
N TYR A 204 -2.19 10.61 -21.43
CA TYR A 204 -3.45 9.90 -21.17
C TYR A 204 -3.82 9.95 -19.68
N CYS A 205 -2.91 9.62 -18.77
CA CYS A 205 -3.17 9.65 -17.33
C CYS A 205 -3.54 11.04 -16.81
N ILE A 206 -2.87 12.10 -17.32
CA ILE A 206 -3.20 13.49 -16.98
C ILE A 206 -4.59 13.86 -17.49
N ASN A 207 -4.90 13.51 -18.75
CA ASN A 207 -6.16 13.87 -19.39
C ASN A 207 -7.37 13.10 -18.85
N SER A 208 -7.17 11.89 -18.36
CA SER A 208 -8.21 11.06 -17.73
C SER A 208 -8.56 11.50 -16.31
N SER A 209 -7.73 12.32 -15.66
CA SER A 209 -8.01 12.87 -14.34
C SER A 209 -8.70 14.23 -14.44
N ALA A 210 -9.79 14.43 -13.70
CA ALA A 210 -10.45 15.74 -13.60
C ALA A 210 -9.52 16.82 -13.04
N ALA A 211 -8.59 16.43 -12.15
CA ALA A 211 -7.58 17.32 -11.59
C ALA A 211 -6.50 17.73 -12.60
N ARG A 212 -6.45 17.14 -13.80
CA ARG A 212 -5.50 17.43 -14.88
C ARG A 212 -4.04 17.41 -14.46
N ARG A 213 -3.69 16.55 -13.53
CA ARG A 213 -2.32 16.31 -13.07
C ARG A 213 -2.11 14.85 -12.68
N LEU A 214 -0.86 14.46 -12.59
CA LEU A 214 -0.48 13.25 -11.87
C LEU A 214 -0.58 13.48 -10.36
N GLY A 215 -0.93 12.44 -9.62
CA GLY A 215 -0.88 12.47 -8.16
C GLY A 215 0.55 12.38 -7.64
N GLU A 216 0.72 12.74 -6.40
CA GLU A 216 1.97 12.65 -5.64
C GLU A 216 1.87 11.52 -4.60
N PRO A 217 2.97 10.86 -4.20
CA PRO A 217 2.95 9.87 -3.11
C PRO A 217 2.30 10.39 -1.82
N LEU A 218 2.47 11.69 -1.54
CA LEU A 218 1.86 12.33 -0.38
C LEU A 218 0.32 12.41 -0.46
N ASP A 219 -0.27 12.47 -1.66
CA ASP A 219 -1.73 12.46 -1.82
C ASP A 219 -2.29 11.12 -1.27
N VAL A 220 -1.61 10.00 -1.56
CA VAL A 220 -1.96 8.67 -1.06
C VAL A 220 -1.67 8.52 0.44
N ALA A 221 -0.52 9.02 0.89
CA ALA A 221 -0.10 8.91 2.28
C ALA A 221 -1.05 9.64 3.27
N LYS A 222 -1.68 10.73 2.85
CA LYS A 222 -2.71 11.41 3.66
C LYS A 222 -3.97 10.58 3.85
N VAL A 223 -4.37 9.82 2.84
CA VAL A 223 -5.50 8.88 2.95
C VAL A 223 -5.12 7.70 3.85
N ALA A 224 -3.90 7.17 3.72
CA ALA A 224 -3.40 6.14 4.62
C ALA A 224 -3.39 6.61 6.08
N LEU A 225 -2.98 7.86 6.35
CA LEU A 225 -3.04 8.47 7.68
C LEU A 225 -4.48 8.53 8.22
N PHE A 226 -5.45 8.93 7.39
CA PHE A 226 -6.86 8.92 7.78
C PHE A 226 -7.32 7.51 8.16
N LEU A 227 -7.10 6.52 7.30
CA LEU A 227 -7.51 5.12 7.55
C LEU A 227 -6.79 4.50 8.76
N ALA A 228 -5.56 4.93 9.06
CA ALA A 228 -4.78 4.50 10.21
C ALA A 228 -5.27 5.13 11.53
N SER A 229 -5.96 6.25 11.48
CA SER A 229 -6.32 7.05 12.67
C SER A 229 -7.65 6.62 13.30
N ALA A 230 -7.95 7.20 14.47
CA ALA A 230 -9.23 7.03 15.14
C ALA A 230 -10.42 7.61 14.35
N ASP A 231 -10.19 8.53 13.41
CA ASP A 231 -11.25 9.11 12.58
C ASP A 231 -11.89 8.08 11.64
N ALA A 232 -11.20 6.96 11.37
CA ALA A 232 -11.68 5.87 10.51
C ALA A 232 -12.18 4.65 11.31
N VAL A 233 -12.51 4.78 12.60
CA VAL A 233 -12.85 3.64 13.48
C VAL A 233 -14.01 2.79 12.95
N PHE A 234 -14.96 3.38 12.24
CA PHE A 234 -16.13 2.68 11.68
C PHE A 234 -16.03 2.45 10.16
N VAL A 235 -14.84 2.68 9.57
CA VAL A 235 -14.56 2.43 8.15
C VAL A 235 -13.88 1.08 8.03
N SER A 236 -14.57 0.08 7.46
CA SER A 236 -14.02 -1.25 7.18
C SER A 236 -14.65 -1.83 5.91
N GLY A 237 -13.88 -2.58 5.13
CA GLY A 237 -14.27 -3.11 3.83
C GLY A 237 -14.37 -2.07 2.72
N ALA A 238 -13.90 -0.85 2.95
CA ALA A 238 -14.02 0.28 2.04
C ALA A 238 -12.79 0.47 1.17
N GLY A 239 -13.01 1.00 -0.04
CA GLY A 239 -11.98 1.49 -0.94
C GLY A 239 -12.01 3.01 -1.07
N VAL A 240 -10.82 3.63 -1.09
CA VAL A 240 -10.68 5.06 -1.33
C VAL A 240 -9.83 5.28 -2.57
N SER A 241 -10.43 5.79 -3.64
CA SER A 241 -9.69 6.15 -4.86
C SER A 241 -8.93 7.47 -4.66
N VAL A 242 -7.64 7.47 -5.03
CA VAL A 242 -6.75 8.63 -4.99
C VAL A 242 -6.20 8.86 -6.39
N ASP A 243 -7.05 9.36 -7.28
CA ASP A 243 -6.83 9.42 -8.74
C ASP A 243 -7.11 10.80 -9.35
N GLY A 244 -7.48 11.77 -8.52
CA GLY A 244 -7.85 13.12 -8.95
C GLY A 244 -9.17 13.19 -9.72
N GLY A 245 -10.08 12.22 -9.49
CA GLY A 245 -11.38 12.13 -10.16
C GLY A 245 -11.24 11.53 -11.56
N ARG A 246 -10.73 10.32 -11.67
CA ARG A 246 -10.70 9.58 -12.94
C ARG A 246 -12.14 9.38 -13.42
N ALA A 247 -12.42 9.82 -14.64
CA ALA A 247 -13.71 9.53 -15.27
C ALA A 247 -13.89 8.01 -15.42
N ALA A 248 -15.03 7.48 -15.00
CA ALA A 248 -15.37 6.11 -15.32
C ALA A 248 -15.40 5.96 -16.86
N ALA A 249 -14.89 4.85 -17.37
CA ALA A 249 -15.05 4.53 -18.78
C ALA A 249 -16.57 4.44 -19.06
N THR A 250 -17.06 5.32 -19.93
CA THR A 250 -18.44 5.31 -20.41
C THR A 250 -18.61 4.24 -21.48
#